data_c7eb51cf2058a4b66aadea0280d7330e
#
_entry.id   c7eb51cf2058a4b66aadea0280d7330e
#
_cell.length_a   1.000
_cell.length_b   1.000
_cell.length_c   1.000
_cell.angle_alpha   90.00
_cell.angle_beta   90.00
_cell.angle_gamma   90.00
#
_symmetry.space_group_name_H-M   'P 1'
#
loop_
_entity.id
_entity.type
_entity.pdbx_description
1 polymer ?
#
loop_
_entity_poly.entity_id
_entity_poly.type
_entity_poly.pdbx_seq_one_letter_code
_entity_poly.pdbx_strand_id
1 'polypeptide(L)'
;MNDLMSVDYKIKSRGFEGQEIKVNMYAYEMKSEDEDLKNTPEAIEERIKVARLEDTRPFTLEGNDKLQDGKNFWTPRAKGMFELILKVEPRDDEITRKNNYILQRVRVADKMVRVLYVDHLPRWEYRYLKNALIRDNTVLVHCLLTSADRDFPQEHSLGAGRPAEQLKEHQEFFESIHEFPRDLKGLLKYDIVVIGDVHPDQLGGEDIQENLVKFASDFGGGVIFIAGTRFNPDSFTGTHLEKLLPVVPSGSRPMEVPNFDKPLGYTLTEEGKKHPITKFNVELEQNKKIWEDMDSGLPGVYWYKTVKQLKPNAFSLVDLRDVTQKGARVPLFVWANYGRGRVFMSLTDETWHWRFLRGDQPYFFPFWKQAMHWARQMRLHSEKRFHVWVERDKYSLRDTVKIYGQAYDQDFNPITAETLDVTIIPPVGNQVTLSMKKDAAQSDRTFTVDFTPKGEGHYIVKCGDPMDEKEQAQEHFDVVIENREEIDPAIDEARLQRIAEITHQKKYLKLDEAGDIPNTIASNIVQFKETKEDDIWDSPLAYILFALFITLEWIMRKVYRML
;
A
#
# COMPACT_ATOMS: atom_id res chain seq x y z
N MET A 1 6.03 -15.96 8.89
CA MET A 1 7.29 -16.00 9.68
C MET A 1 8.42 -16.51 8.80
N ASN A 2 9.66 -16.10 9.08
CA ASN A 2 10.89 -16.47 8.35
C ASN A 2 10.96 -15.99 6.88
N ASP A 3 10.10 -15.09 6.44
CA ASP A 3 10.22 -14.47 5.13
C ASP A 3 11.08 -13.20 5.24
N LEU A 4 12.05 -13.06 4.34
CA LEU A 4 12.92 -11.89 4.29
C LEU A 4 12.12 -10.68 3.76
N MET A 5 11.98 -9.65 4.59
CA MET A 5 11.31 -8.40 4.26
C MET A 5 12.34 -7.32 3.99
N SER A 6 12.14 -6.50 2.95
CA SER A 6 12.91 -5.28 2.74
C SER A 6 12.20 -4.09 3.38
N VAL A 7 12.96 -3.27 4.08
CA VAL A 7 12.52 -1.99 4.63
C VAL A 7 13.24 -0.89 3.86
N ASP A 8 12.47 -0.22 3.01
CA ASP A 8 12.98 0.84 2.13
C ASP A 8 12.82 2.19 2.83
N TYR A 9 13.84 3.04 2.77
CA TYR A 9 13.84 4.35 3.40
C TYR A 9 14.59 5.36 2.53
N LYS A 10 14.42 6.64 2.85
CA LYS A 10 15.13 7.73 2.18
C LYS A 10 15.94 8.53 3.18
N ILE A 11 17.17 8.85 2.81
CA ILE A 11 18.08 9.70 3.59
C ILE A 11 18.33 10.98 2.80
N LYS A 12 18.27 12.11 3.50
CA LYS A 12 18.69 13.42 3.01
C LYS A 12 19.74 13.97 3.96
N SER A 13 20.85 14.45 3.41
CA SER A 13 21.91 15.06 4.20
C SER A 13 22.38 16.38 3.62
N ARG A 14 22.94 17.24 4.47
CA ARG A 14 23.57 18.51 4.08
C ARG A 14 24.88 18.69 4.84
N GLY A 15 25.96 18.98 4.13
CA GLY A 15 27.28 19.19 4.71
C GLY A 15 28.10 17.94 5.00
N PHE A 16 27.60 16.74 4.62
CA PHE A 16 28.24 15.45 4.89
C PHE A 16 28.58 14.66 3.63
N GLU A 17 28.76 15.34 2.49
CA GLU A 17 29.03 14.70 1.20
C GLU A 17 30.28 13.79 1.23
N GLY A 18 30.16 12.59 0.64
CA GLY A 18 31.24 11.59 0.57
C GLY A 18 31.54 10.87 1.88
N GLN A 19 30.78 11.15 2.95
CA GLN A 19 30.97 10.46 4.22
C GLN A 19 30.18 9.17 4.27
N GLU A 20 30.76 8.15 4.88
CA GLU A 20 30.12 6.87 5.13
C GLU A 20 29.45 6.90 6.51
N ILE A 21 28.16 6.53 6.54
CA ILE A 21 27.37 6.34 7.75
C ILE A 21 26.91 4.90 7.86
N LYS A 22 26.45 4.50 9.05
CA LYS A 22 25.81 3.20 9.27
C LYS A 22 24.34 3.40 9.58
N VAL A 23 23.49 2.67 8.88
CA VAL A 23 22.06 2.61 9.16
C VAL A 23 21.79 1.30 9.88
N ASN A 24 21.46 1.38 11.16
CA ASN A 24 21.15 0.25 12.00
C ASN A 24 19.63 0.06 12.05
N MET A 25 19.18 -1.17 11.91
CA MET A 25 17.75 -1.51 12.06
C MET A 25 17.56 -2.43 13.26
N TYR A 26 16.68 -2.02 14.14
CA TYR A 26 16.31 -2.75 15.34
C TYR A 26 14.84 -3.18 15.25
N ALA A 27 14.51 -4.35 15.79
CA ALA A 27 13.15 -4.82 15.96
C ALA A 27 12.81 -4.85 17.45
N TYR A 28 11.88 -4.01 17.86
CA TYR A 28 11.33 -3.97 19.20
C TYR A 28 9.99 -4.71 19.23
N GLU A 29 9.87 -5.75 20.06
CA GLU A 29 8.62 -6.48 20.25
C GLU A 29 7.70 -5.68 21.18
N MET A 30 6.58 -5.20 20.65
CA MET A 30 5.63 -4.37 21.39
C MET A 30 4.76 -5.25 22.31
N LYS A 31 4.58 -4.79 23.54
CA LYS A 31 3.64 -5.39 24.51
C LYS A 31 2.30 -4.66 24.44
N SER A 32 1.26 -5.26 25.02
CA SER A 32 -0.09 -4.65 25.05
C SER A 32 -0.14 -3.28 25.76
N GLU A 33 0.85 -2.99 26.61
CA GLU A 33 1.00 -1.74 27.35
C GLU A 33 1.71 -0.64 26.54
N ASP A 34 2.26 -1.00 25.36
CA ASP A 34 3.12 -0.14 24.53
C ASP A 34 2.33 0.63 23.46
N GLU A 35 1.01 0.69 23.52
CA GLU A 35 0.18 1.36 22.50
C GLU A 35 0.44 2.88 22.43
N ASP A 36 0.81 3.52 23.56
CA ASP A 36 1.03 4.97 23.71
C ASP A 36 2.50 5.37 23.89
N LEU A 37 3.43 4.67 23.22
CA LEU A 37 4.86 4.97 23.36
C LEU A 37 5.22 6.39 22.85
N LYS A 38 5.91 7.14 23.69
CA LYS A 38 6.47 8.44 23.30
C LYS A 38 7.58 8.26 22.26
N ASN A 39 7.59 9.12 21.26
CA ASN A 39 8.58 9.10 20.18
C ASN A 39 9.68 10.16 20.39
N THR A 40 10.06 10.42 21.64
CA THR A 40 11.24 11.26 21.93
C THR A 40 12.53 10.45 21.74
N PRO A 41 13.66 11.07 21.36
CA PRO A 41 14.93 10.37 21.18
C PRO A 41 15.32 9.52 22.38
N GLU A 42 15.11 10.00 23.61
CA GLU A 42 15.42 9.30 24.84
C GLU A 42 14.56 8.02 25.00
N ALA A 43 13.26 8.12 24.70
CA ALA A 43 12.34 6.98 24.76
C ALA A 43 12.64 5.96 23.67
N ILE A 44 13.10 6.40 22.50
CA ILE A 44 13.53 5.51 21.40
C ILE A 44 14.82 4.78 21.81
N GLU A 45 15.80 5.48 22.40
CA GLU A 45 17.04 4.85 22.87
C GLU A 45 16.80 3.82 23.98
N GLU A 46 15.84 4.04 24.88
CA GLU A 46 15.44 3.03 25.87
C GLU A 46 14.87 1.77 25.20
N ARG A 47 14.05 1.93 24.15
CA ARG A 47 13.55 0.78 23.38
C ARG A 47 14.67 0.05 22.65
N ILE A 48 15.63 0.78 22.06
CA ILE A 48 16.78 0.20 21.36
C ILE A 48 17.63 -0.67 22.30
N LYS A 49 17.78 -0.32 23.58
CA LYS A 49 18.53 -1.13 24.56
C LYS A 49 17.97 -2.55 24.74
N VAL A 50 16.67 -2.73 24.57
CA VAL A 50 15.99 -4.02 24.72
C VAL A 50 15.60 -4.64 23.36
N ALA A 51 15.64 -3.84 22.30
CA ALA A 51 15.37 -4.29 20.94
C ALA A 51 16.52 -5.12 20.39
N ARG A 52 16.21 -5.96 19.43
CA ARG A 52 17.21 -6.75 18.73
C ARG A 52 17.74 -6.01 17.50
N LEU A 53 19.05 -5.92 17.38
CA LEU A 53 19.69 -5.47 16.13
C LEU A 53 19.51 -6.56 15.06
N GLU A 54 18.85 -6.21 13.97
CA GLU A 54 18.51 -7.15 12.89
C GLU A 54 19.39 -6.97 11.65
N ASP A 55 19.72 -5.73 11.28
CA ASP A 55 20.56 -5.44 10.11
C ASP A 55 21.36 -4.15 10.31
N THR A 56 22.53 -4.08 9.70
CA THR A 56 23.38 -2.89 9.66
C THR A 56 23.91 -2.71 8.25
N ARG A 57 23.67 -1.55 7.64
CA ARG A 57 24.12 -1.24 6.29
C ARG A 57 25.00 -0.02 6.27
N PRO A 58 26.18 -0.09 5.62
CA PRO A 58 26.95 1.08 5.28
C PRO A 58 26.21 1.88 4.20
N PHE A 59 26.24 3.20 4.31
CA PHE A 59 25.59 4.11 3.41
C PHE A 59 26.48 5.33 3.15
N THR A 60 26.81 5.60 1.89
CA THR A 60 27.64 6.76 1.51
C THR A 60 26.72 7.92 1.13
N LEU A 61 26.91 9.07 1.77
CA LEU A 61 26.10 10.26 1.54
C LEU A 61 26.56 10.96 0.24
N GLU A 62 25.63 11.10 -0.71
CA GLU A 62 25.89 11.73 -2.03
C GLU A 62 25.27 13.13 -2.07
N GLY A 63 26.10 14.15 -1.96
CA GLY A 63 25.72 15.53 -2.23
C GLY A 63 24.67 16.13 -1.28
N ASN A 64 24.65 17.46 -1.25
CA ASN A 64 23.76 18.22 -0.40
C ASN A 64 22.33 18.22 -0.94
N ASP A 65 21.37 18.00 -0.05
CA ASP A 65 19.90 18.02 -0.32
C ASP A 65 19.39 16.92 -1.28
N LYS A 66 20.20 15.95 -1.66
CA LYS A 66 19.76 14.83 -2.49
C LYS A 66 19.10 13.77 -1.63
N LEU A 67 17.86 13.37 -2.00
CA LEU A 67 17.20 12.20 -1.42
C LEU A 67 17.83 10.94 -2.00
N GLN A 68 18.33 10.07 -1.13
CA GLN A 68 18.97 8.81 -1.48
C GLN A 68 18.15 7.66 -0.92
N ASP A 69 17.94 6.64 -1.76
CA ASP A 69 17.19 5.44 -1.36
C ASP A 69 18.12 4.47 -0.62
N GLY A 70 17.71 4.07 0.57
CA GLY A 70 18.36 3.04 1.37
C GLY A 70 17.47 1.84 1.59
N LYS A 71 18.06 0.71 1.99
CA LYS A 71 17.35 -0.55 2.18
C LYS A 71 18.01 -1.41 3.24
N ASN A 72 17.24 -1.80 4.25
CA ASN A 72 17.60 -2.79 5.24
C ASN A 72 16.69 -4.03 5.13
N PHE A 73 17.09 -5.14 5.76
CA PHE A 73 16.37 -6.40 5.68
C PHE A 73 16.04 -6.95 7.05
N TRP A 74 14.83 -7.48 7.16
CA TRP A 74 14.33 -8.09 8.38
C TRP A 74 13.70 -9.45 8.12
N THR A 75 13.99 -10.40 8.99
CA THR A 75 13.33 -11.72 9.00
C THR A 75 12.64 -11.93 10.34
N PRO A 76 11.30 -11.73 10.41
CA PRO A 76 10.56 -11.90 11.65
C PRO A 76 10.59 -13.36 12.12
N ARG A 77 10.91 -13.58 13.40
CA ARG A 77 11.06 -14.92 14.01
C ARG A 77 9.92 -15.28 14.94
N ALA A 78 9.13 -14.31 15.35
CA ALA A 78 7.97 -14.48 16.21
C ALA A 78 6.76 -13.74 15.66
N LYS A 79 5.56 -14.17 16.04
CA LYS A 79 4.31 -13.46 15.79
C LYS A 79 4.12 -12.36 16.84
N GLY A 80 3.52 -11.25 16.47
CA GLY A 80 3.24 -10.14 17.39
C GLY A 80 3.27 -8.79 16.67
N MET A 81 3.14 -7.74 17.47
CA MET A 81 3.38 -6.38 17.00
C MET A 81 4.85 -6.03 17.22
N PHE A 82 5.48 -5.50 16.20
CA PHE A 82 6.87 -5.05 16.24
C PHE A 82 6.95 -3.60 15.82
N GLU A 83 7.83 -2.86 16.47
CA GLU A 83 8.27 -1.56 15.99
C GLU A 83 9.68 -1.70 15.42
N LEU A 84 9.80 -1.50 14.11
CA LEU A 84 11.09 -1.43 13.43
C LEU A 84 11.64 -0.02 13.60
N ILE A 85 12.83 0.07 14.17
CA ILE A 85 13.53 1.32 14.44
C ILE A 85 14.75 1.37 13.54
N LEU A 86 14.73 2.24 12.54
CA LEU A 86 15.90 2.58 11.75
C LEU A 86 16.61 3.74 12.43
N LYS A 87 17.90 3.59 12.70
CA LYS A 87 18.72 4.58 13.37
C LYS A 87 19.97 4.87 12.54
N VAL A 88 20.23 6.14 12.29
CA VAL A 88 21.55 6.64 11.89
C VAL A 88 22.30 7.06 13.14
N GLU A 89 23.54 6.63 13.29
CA GLU A 89 24.33 7.04 14.45
C GLU A 89 24.55 8.55 14.46
N PRO A 90 24.17 9.26 15.56
CA PRO A 90 24.25 10.70 15.63
C PRO A 90 25.70 11.17 15.65
N ARG A 91 25.96 12.33 15.04
CA ARG A 91 27.26 12.99 15.02
C ARG A 91 27.23 14.26 15.88
N ASP A 92 28.39 14.71 16.32
CA ASP A 92 28.48 15.89 17.18
C ASP A 92 28.25 17.20 16.44
N ASP A 93 28.45 17.19 15.11
CA ASP A 93 28.32 18.33 14.21
C ASP A 93 26.91 18.43 13.55
N GLU A 94 25.95 17.60 13.96
CA GLU A 94 24.56 17.70 13.48
C GLU A 94 23.77 18.80 14.17
N ILE A 95 22.96 19.52 13.38
CA ILE A 95 22.05 20.58 13.88
C ILE A 95 20.96 19.98 14.78
N THR A 96 20.47 18.78 14.41
CA THR A 96 19.46 18.05 15.19
C THR A 96 19.74 16.56 15.14
N ARG A 97 19.47 15.88 16.23
CA ARG A 97 19.57 14.41 16.36
C ARG A 97 18.21 13.73 16.34
N LYS A 98 17.12 14.50 16.31
CA LYS A 98 15.76 13.99 16.38
C LYS A 98 15.31 13.29 15.10
N ASN A 99 15.84 13.71 13.95
CA ASN A 99 15.54 13.16 12.62
C ASN A 99 16.39 11.93 12.23
N ASN A 100 17.24 11.44 13.14
CA ASN A 100 18.07 10.26 12.90
C ASN A 100 17.34 8.93 13.11
N TYR A 101 16.02 8.97 13.37
CA TYR A 101 15.21 7.79 13.64
C TYR A 101 14.01 7.75 12.69
N ILE A 102 13.72 6.55 12.19
CA ILE A 102 12.45 6.24 11.52
C ILE A 102 11.82 5.08 12.27
N LEU A 103 10.54 5.22 12.62
CA LEU A 103 9.76 4.23 13.33
C LEU A 103 8.66 3.69 12.41
N GLN A 104 8.55 2.37 12.32
CA GLN A 104 7.50 1.71 11.55
C GLN A 104 6.94 0.54 12.35
N ARG A 105 5.63 0.58 12.65
CA ARG A 105 4.94 -0.54 13.28
C ARG A 105 4.58 -1.59 12.25
N VAL A 106 4.84 -2.84 12.58
CA VAL A 106 4.60 -3.99 11.71
C VAL A 106 3.94 -5.12 12.51
N ARG A 107 2.81 -5.61 12.02
CA ARG A 107 2.15 -6.78 12.61
C ARG A 107 2.62 -8.05 11.91
N VAL A 108 3.30 -8.91 12.65
CA VAL A 108 3.68 -10.24 12.18
C VAL A 108 2.60 -11.24 12.57
N ALA A 109 1.86 -11.72 11.59
CA ALA A 109 0.83 -12.73 11.78
C ALA A 109 1.31 -14.08 11.24
N ASP A 110 0.98 -15.16 11.97
CA ASP A 110 1.21 -16.52 11.53
C ASP A 110 -0.07 -17.05 10.87
N LYS A 111 -0.47 -16.43 9.77
CA LYS A 111 -1.63 -16.88 9.01
C LYS A 111 -1.18 -17.83 7.91
N MET A 112 -1.75 -19.03 7.91
CA MET A 112 -1.57 -20.00 6.84
C MET A 112 -2.16 -19.48 5.53
N VAL A 113 -1.57 -19.89 4.40
CA VAL A 113 -2.08 -19.61 3.07
C VAL A 113 -3.05 -20.72 2.69
N ARG A 114 -4.32 -20.41 2.51
CA ARG A 114 -5.35 -21.37 2.12
C ARG A 114 -5.49 -21.38 0.59
N VAL A 115 -5.16 -22.49 -0.04
CA VAL A 115 -5.06 -22.62 -1.49
C VAL A 115 -6.03 -23.67 -2.01
N LEU A 116 -6.77 -23.34 -3.04
CA LEU A 116 -7.48 -24.29 -3.88
C LEU A 116 -6.70 -24.42 -5.20
N TYR A 117 -6.17 -25.59 -5.49
CA TYR A 117 -5.45 -25.86 -6.73
C TYR A 117 -6.24 -26.82 -7.62
N VAL A 118 -6.69 -26.31 -8.75
CA VAL A 118 -7.51 -27.05 -9.72
C VAL A 118 -6.75 -27.24 -11.02
N ASP A 119 -6.70 -28.46 -11.53
CA ASP A 119 -6.16 -28.79 -12.83
C ASP A 119 -7.04 -29.86 -13.51
N HIS A 120 -6.95 -30.00 -14.82
CA HIS A 120 -7.66 -31.06 -15.52
C HIS A 120 -6.92 -32.39 -15.42
N LEU A 121 -5.64 -32.39 -15.75
CA LEU A 121 -4.78 -33.58 -15.75
C LEU A 121 -3.59 -33.41 -14.81
N PRO A 122 -3.03 -34.51 -14.28
CA PRO A 122 -1.87 -34.45 -13.41
C PRO A 122 -0.58 -34.17 -14.22
N ARG A 123 -0.47 -32.98 -14.83
CA ARG A 123 0.71 -32.49 -15.54
C ARG A 123 1.93 -32.42 -14.62
N TRP A 124 3.14 -32.33 -15.18
CA TRP A 124 4.36 -32.25 -14.37
C TRP A 124 4.34 -31.03 -13.45
N GLU A 125 3.93 -29.87 -13.94
CA GLU A 125 3.78 -28.65 -13.13
C GLU A 125 2.83 -28.90 -11.95
N TYR A 126 1.64 -29.49 -12.20
CA TYR A 126 0.69 -29.82 -11.14
C TYR A 126 1.32 -30.75 -10.09
N ARG A 127 1.98 -31.83 -10.52
CA ARG A 127 2.57 -32.81 -9.59
C ARG A 127 3.63 -32.19 -8.70
N TYR A 128 4.51 -31.37 -9.27
CA TYR A 128 5.60 -30.78 -8.50
C TYR A 128 5.12 -29.66 -7.60
N LEU A 129 4.27 -28.76 -8.11
CA LEU A 129 3.73 -27.64 -7.32
C LEU A 129 2.84 -28.14 -6.18
N LYS A 130 1.92 -29.07 -6.46
CA LYS A 130 1.10 -29.73 -5.43
C LYS A 130 1.95 -30.33 -4.31
N ASN A 131 2.97 -31.12 -4.67
CA ASN A 131 3.83 -31.75 -3.67
C ASN A 131 4.61 -30.72 -2.84
N ALA A 132 5.02 -29.60 -3.44
CA ALA A 132 5.67 -28.52 -2.73
C ALA A 132 4.71 -27.85 -1.73
N LEU A 133 3.46 -27.61 -2.13
CA LEU A 133 2.42 -27.00 -1.28
C LEU A 133 2.03 -27.90 -0.11
N ILE A 134 1.84 -29.20 -0.34
CA ILE A 134 1.47 -30.17 0.71
C ILE A 134 2.57 -30.28 1.78
N ARG A 135 3.83 -30.14 1.39
CA ARG A 135 4.98 -30.20 2.31
C ARG A 135 5.20 -28.93 3.11
N ASP A 136 4.68 -27.80 2.66
CA ASP A 136 4.86 -26.52 3.36
C ASP A 136 3.85 -26.41 4.51
N ASN A 137 4.37 -26.37 5.73
CA ASN A 137 3.54 -26.24 6.93
C ASN A 137 2.86 -24.86 7.03
N THR A 138 3.23 -23.88 6.22
CA THR A 138 2.60 -22.56 6.15
C THR A 138 1.45 -22.48 5.14
N VAL A 139 1.21 -23.58 4.41
CA VAL A 139 0.17 -23.69 3.40
C VAL A 139 -0.86 -24.75 3.78
N LEU A 140 -2.12 -24.45 3.56
CA LEU A 140 -3.25 -25.36 3.58
C LEU A 140 -3.77 -25.48 2.16
N VAL A 141 -3.76 -26.67 1.58
CA VAL A 141 -4.12 -26.85 0.18
C VAL A 141 -5.15 -27.95 0.01
N HIS A 142 -6.14 -27.69 -0.83
CA HIS A 142 -6.96 -28.69 -1.49
C HIS A 142 -6.58 -28.73 -2.96
N CYS A 143 -6.39 -29.95 -3.47
CA CYS A 143 -6.14 -30.19 -4.88
C CYS A 143 -7.37 -30.84 -5.51
N LEU A 144 -7.73 -30.41 -6.72
CA LEU A 144 -8.86 -30.95 -7.46
C LEU A 144 -8.42 -31.27 -8.90
N LEU A 145 -8.44 -32.54 -9.27
CA LEU A 145 -8.29 -32.97 -10.66
C LEU A 145 -9.66 -33.21 -11.28
N THR A 146 -10.04 -32.40 -12.27
CA THR A 146 -11.38 -32.45 -12.87
C THR A 146 -11.57 -33.66 -13.79
N SER A 147 -10.50 -34.31 -14.23
CA SER A 147 -10.55 -35.55 -15.03
C SER A 147 -10.55 -36.82 -14.19
N ALA A 148 -10.38 -36.71 -12.88
CA ALA A 148 -10.34 -37.87 -12.00
C ALA A 148 -11.75 -38.47 -11.81
N ASP A 149 -11.80 -39.78 -11.63
CA ASP A 149 -13.03 -40.49 -11.30
C ASP A 149 -13.61 -39.98 -9.97
N ARG A 150 -14.92 -40.13 -9.79
CA ARG A 150 -15.62 -39.59 -8.63
C ARG A 150 -15.11 -40.16 -7.29
N ASP A 151 -14.63 -41.38 -7.31
CA ASP A 151 -14.08 -42.09 -6.13
C ASP A 151 -12.56 -41.87 -5.95
N PHE A 152 -11.93 -41.06 -6.84
CA PHE A 152 -10.52 -40.76 -6.71
C PHE A 152 -10.26 -39.91 -5.48
N PRO A 153 -9.33 -40.33 -4.57
CA PRO A 153 -8.98 -39.54 -3.41
C PRO A 153 -8.19 -38.30 -3.84
N GLN A 154 -8.89 -37.17 -3.90
CA GLN A 154 -8.26 -35.87 -4.17
C GLN A 154 -7.26 -35.53 -3.05
N GLU A 155 -6.12 -34.98 -3.43
CA GLU A 155 -5.04 -34.71 -2.49
C GLU A 155 -5.26 -33.39 -1.72
N HIS A 156 -4.76 -33.34 -0.52
CA HIS A 156 -4.93 -32.23 0.40
C HIS A 156 -3.75 -32.10 1.37
N SER A 157 -3.73 -31.07 2.19
CA SER A 157 -2.71 -30.89 3.22
C SER A 157 -2.66 -32.07 4.19
N LEU A 158 -1.45 -32.41 4.64
CA LEU A 158 -1.24 -33.46 5.63
C LEU A 158 -1.28 -32.88 7.04
N GLY A 159 -1.96 -33.57 7.94
CA GLY A 159 -2.01 -33.21 9.37
C GLY A 159 -0.77 -33.58 10.15
N ALA A 160 0.04 -34.53 9.63
CA ALA A 160 1.23 -35.02 10.33
C ALA A 160 2.28 -33.90 10.54
N GLY A 161 2.72 -33.72 11.78
CA GLY A 161 3.73 -32.74 12.17
C GLY A 161 3.18 -31.34 12.43
N ARG A 162 1.86 -31.12 12.35
CA ARG A 162 1.21 -29.83 12.66
C ARG A 162 0.77 -29.76 14.14
N PRO A 163 0.77 -28.56 14.75
CA PRO A 163 0.22 -28.36 16.09
C PRO A 163 -1.25 -28.73 16.19
N ALA A 164 -1.67 -29.27 17.32
CA ALA A 164 -3.05 -29.73 17.55
C ALA A 164 -4.10 -28.59 17.42
N GLU A 165 -3.73 -27.36 17.76
CA GLU A 165 -4.58 -26.17 17.56
C GLU A 165 -4.87 -25.91 16.09
N GLN A 166 -3.85 -25.98 15.23
CA GLN A 166 -4.00 -25.79 13.79
C GLN A 166 -4.86 -26.88 13.16
N LEU A 167 -4.73 -28.11 13.63
CA LEU A 167 -5.56 -29.24 13.15
C LEU A 167 -7.04 -29.02 13.47
N LYS A 168 -7.35 -28.48 14.64
CA LYS A 168 -8.74 -28.18 15.05
C LYS A 168 -9.31 -26.98 14.31
N GLU A 169 -8.52 -25.93 14.16
CA GLU A 169 -8.94 -24.67 13.51
C GLU A 169 -9.22 -24.86 12.01
N HIS A 170 -8.46 -25.76 11.36
CA HIS A 170 -8.50 -25.96 9.90
C HIS A 170 -8.81 -27.41 9.51
N GLN A 171 -9.64 -28.09 10.29
CA GLN A 171 -9.96 -29.51 10.09
C GLN A 171 -10.40 -29.82 8.66
N GLU A 172 -11.16 -28.96 8.04
CA GLU A 172 -11.66 -29.13 6.67
C GLU A 172 -10.55 -29.27 5.62
N PHE A 173 -9.35 -28.68 5.83
CA PHE A 173 -8.22 -28.80 4.91
C PHE A 173 -7.44 -30.11 4.98
N PHE A 174 -7.82 -30.98 5.90
CA PHE A 174 -7.24 -32.32 6.05
C PHE A 174 -8.18 -33.42 5.54
N GLU A 175 -9.22 -33.03 4.81
CA GLU A 175 -10.18 -33.90 4.15
C GLU A 175 -10.18 -33.61 2.65
N SER A 176 -10.51 -34.61 1.82
CA SER A 176 -10.58 -34.46 0.36
C SER A 176 -11.80 -33.66 -0.05
N ILE A 177 -11.66 -32.81 -1.05
CA ILE A 177 -12.79 -32.22 -1.79
C ILE A 177 -13.04 -33.02 -3.08
N HIS A 178 -14.29 -33.11 -3.53
CA HIS A 178 -14.64 -33.86 -4.74
C HIS A 178 -15.19 -32.98 -5.87
N GLU A 179 -15.46 -31.71 -5.59
CA GLU A 179 -15.96 -30.76 -6.55
C GLU A 179 -15.47 -29.35 -6.25
N PHE A 180 -15.51 -28.49 -7.27
CA PHE A 180 -15.19 -27.08 -7.12
C PHE A 180 -16.29 -26.41 -6.25
N PRO A 181 -15.94 -25.43 -5.37
CA PRO A 181 -16.92 -24.74 -4.52
C PRO A 181 -18.04 -24.12 -5.35
N ARG A 182 -19.30 -24.47 -5.02
CA ARG A 182 -20.47 -24.05 -5.79
C ARG A 182 -20.94 -22.63 -5.46
N ASP A 183 -20.60 -22.13 -4.30
CA ASP A 183 -21.04 -20.83 -3.81
C ASP A 183 -19.85 -19.95 -3.40
N LEU A 184 -20.12 -18.68 -3.24
CA LEU A 184 -19.11 -17.71 -2.83
C LEU A 184 -18.56 -18.03 -1.44
N LYS A 185 -19.39 -18.51 -0.51
CA LYS A 185 -18.99 -18.89 0.85
C LYS A 185 -17.94 -20.01 0.85
N GLY A 186 -18.12 -21.00 -0.01
CA GLY A 186 -17.15 -22.07 -0.22
C GLY A 186 -15.82 -21.54 -0.78
N LEU A 187 -15.86 -20.60 -1.72
CA LEU A 187 -14.66 -19.95 -2.26
C LEU A 187 -13.95 -19.08 -1.21
N LEU A 188 -14.70 -18.41 -0.33
CA LEU A 188 -14.16 -17.57 0.72
C LEU A 188 -13.40 -18.34 1.82
N LYS A 189 -13.46 -19.66 1.84
CA LYS A 189 -12.58 -20.50 2.66
C LYS A 189 -11.12 -20.43 2.21
N TYR A 190 -10.86 -20.03 0.98
CA TYR A 190 -9.54 -19.94 0.38
C TYR A 190 -9.04 -18.50 0.29
N ASP A 191 -7.74 -18.34 0.30
CA ASP A 191 -7.08 -17.06 0.04
C ASP A 191 -6.71 -16.93 -1.43
N ILE A 192 -6.42 -18.08 -2.06
CA ILE A 192 -5.95 -18.18 -3.44
C ILE A 192 -6.63 -19.34 -4.15
N VAL A 193 -7.00 -19.10 -5.40
CA VAL A 193 -7.42 -20.14 -6.33
C VAL A 193 -6.39 -20.23 -7.46
N VAL A 194 -5.74 -21.40 -7.58
CA VAL A 194 -4.81 -21.71 -8.67
C VAL A 194 -5.56 -22.51 -9.72
N ILE A 195 -5.60 -22.03 -10.95
CA ILE A 195 -6.32 -22.63 -12.08
C ILE A 195 -5.29 -23.04 -13.13
N GLY A 196 -5.11 -24.34 -13.28
CA GLY A 196 -4.29 -24.93 -14.31
C GLY A 196 -4.98 -25.01 -15.68
N ASP A 197 -4.74 -26.08 -16.42
CA ASP A 197 -5.28 -26.29 -17.78
C ASP A 197 -6.68 -26.91 -17.73
N VAL A 198 -7.66 -26.17 -17.22
CA VAL A 198 -9.04 -26.59 -16.98
C VAL A 198 -9.98 -25.89 -17.96
N HIS A 199 -10.96 -26.61 -18.49
CA HIS A 199 -12.06 -25.98 -19.25
C HIS A 199 -13.02 -25.27 -18.27
N PRO A 200 -13.50 -24.07 -18.57
CA PRO A 200 -14.41 -23.31 -17.68
C PRO A 200 -15.62 -24.12 -17.19
N ASP A 201 -16.24 -24.92 -18.03
CA ASP A 201 -17.41 -25.75 -17.68
C ASP A 201 -17.09 -26.82 -16.62
N GLN A 202 -15.82 -27.22 -16.48
CA GLN A 202 -15.40 -28.17 -15.46
C GLN A 202 -15.27 -27.54 -14.07
N LEU A 203 -15.21 -26.22 -13.99
CA LEU A 203 -15.32 -25.49 -12.73
C LEU A 203 -16.76 -25.32 -12.29
N GLY A 204 -17.71 -25.41 -13.25
CA GLY A 204 -19.16 -25.30 -13.03
C GLY A 204 -19.84 -24.28 -13.94
N GLY A 205 -21.12 -24.04 -13.71
CA GLY A 205 -21.92 -23.11 -14.49
C GLY A 205 -21.49 -21.64 -14.37
N GLU A 206 -22.18 -20.78 -15.12
CA GLU A 206 -21.90 -19.33 -15.16
C GLU A 206 -21.94 -18.69 -13.76
N ASP A 207 -22.85 -19.12 -12.90
CA ASP A 207 -22.97 -18.63 -11.51
C ASP A 207 -21.70 -18.88 -10.70
N ILE A 208 -21.08 -20.04 -10.86
CA ILE A 208 -19.85 -20.40 -10.16
C ILE A 208 -18.66 -19.58 -10.68
N GLN A 209 -18.61 -19.37 -12.01
CA GLN A 209 -17.60 -18.51 -12.62
C GLN A 209 -17.76 -17.05 -12.16
N GLU A 210 -19.00 -16.56 -12.04
CA GLU A 210 -19.28 -15.22 -11.50
C GLU A 210 -18.85 -15.10 -10.03
N ASN A 211 -19.09 -16.14 -9.22
CA ASN A 211 -18.64 -16.18 -7.84
C ASN A 211 -17.11 -16.10 -7.73
N LEU A 212 -16.37 -16.73 -8.65
CA LEU A 212 -14.91 -16.62 -8.70
C LEU A 212 -14.46 -15.19 -9.10
N VAL A 213 -15.21 -14.53 -9.98
CA VAL A 213 -14.96 -13.12 -10.32
C VAL A 213 -15.20 -12.24 -9.08
N LYS A 214 -16.30 -12.43 -8.35
CA LYS A 214 -16.60 -11.71 -7.10
C LYS A 214 -15.55 -11.99 -6.01
N PHE A 215 -15.12 -13.24 -5.88
CA PHE A 215 -14.03 -13.62 -4.96
C PHE A 215 -12.79 -12.76 -5.15
N ALA A 216 -12.38 -12.52 -6.41
CA ALA A 216 -11.26 -11.65 -6.70
C ALA A 216 -11.63 -10.17 -6.55
N SER A 217 -12.68 -9.69 -7.26
CA SER A 217 -12.98 -8.25 -7.35
C SER A 217 -13.40 -7.63 -6.03
N ASP A 218 -14.27 -8.31 -5.29
CA ASP A 218 -14.94 -7.74 -4.12
C ASP A 218 -14.23 -8.12 -2.81
N PHE A 219 -13.70 -9.36 -2.74
CA PHE A 219 -13.12 -9.94 -1.53
C PHE A 219 -11.59 -10.05 -1.55
N GLY A 220 -10.94 -9.51 -2.57
CA GLY A 220 -9.49 -9.45 -2.62
C GLY A 220 -8.81 -10.81 -2.76
N GLY A 221 -9.52 -11.84 -3.18
CA GLY A 221 -8.99 -13.17 -3.41
C GLY A 221 -7.90 -13.17 -4.48
N GLY A 222 -6.84 -13.95 -4.25
CA GLY A 222 -5.79 -14.15 -5.24
C GLY A 222 -6.19 -15.19 -6.28
N VAL A 223 -5.94 -14.91 -7.56
CA VAL A 223 -6.14 -15.90 -8.63
C VAL A 223 -4.84 -16.10 -9.39
N ILE A 224 -4.44 -17.36 -9.53
CA ILE A 224 -3.23 -17.72 -10.27
C ILE A 224 -3.62 -18.62 -11.44
N PHE A 225 -3.32 -18.19 -12.65
CA PHE A 225 -3.50 -19.01 -13.85
C PHE A 225 -2.18 -19.64 -14.30
N ILE A 226 -2.22 -20.93 -14.60
CA ILE A 226 -1.10 -21.67 -15.20
C ILE A 226 -1.55 -22.19 -16.55
N ALA A 227 -1.05 -21.57 -17.62
CA ALA A 227 -1.42 -21.94 -18.98
C ALA A 227 -1.18 -23.42 -19.24
N GLY A 228 -1.92 -23.94 -20.19
CA GLY A 228 -1.77 -25.28 -20.67
C GLY A 228 -1.94 -25.39 -22.17
N THR A 229 -1.77 -26.60 -22.69
CA THR A 229 -1.83 -26.86 -24.11
C THR A 229 -3.25 -27.07 -24.64
N ARG A 230 -4.23 -27.26 -23.74
CA ARG A 230 -5.61 -27.64 -24.12
C ARG A 230 -6.61 -26.49 -23.94
N PHE A 231 -6.68 -25.87 -22.78
CA PHE A 231 -7.77 -25.00 -22.40
C PHE A 231 -7.34 -23.59 -22.00
N ASN A 232 -6.45 -23.45 -21.03
CA ASN A 232 -6.08 -22.18 -20.44
C ASN A 232 -4.99 -21.45 -21.27
N PRO A 233 -5.21 -20.20 -21.73
CA PRO A 233 -6.33 -19.31 -21.50
C PRO A 233 -7.43 -19.29 -22.56
N ASP A 234 -7.27 -19.97 -23.70
CA ASP A 234 -8.11 -19.74 -24.88
C ASP A 234 -9.57 -20.13 -24.67
N SER A 235 -9.84 -21.21 -23.92
CA SER A 235 -11.20 -21.66 -23.62
C SER A 235 -11.96 -20.70 -22.70
N PHE A 236 -11.28 -19.73 -22.07
CA PHE A 236 -11.92 -18.74 -21.21
C PHE A 236 -12.51 -17.56 -21.98
N THR A 237 -12.21 -17.46 -23.28
CA THR A 237 -12.78 -16.41 -24.16
C THR A 237 -14.30 -16.51 -24.20
N GLY A 238 -14.98 -15.40 -23.95
CA GLY A 238 -16.45 -15.33 -23.91
C GLY A 238 -17.08 -15.79 -22.59
N THR A 239 -16.31 -16.28 -21.63
CA THR A 239 -16.80 -16.67 -20.31
C THR A 239 -16.60 -15.55 -19.25
N HIS A 240 -17.23 -15.69 -18.07
CA HIS A 240 -17.01 -14.74 -16.97
C HIS A 240 -15.53 -14.69 -16.54
N LEU A 241 -14.80 -15.80 -16.66
CA LEU A 241 -13.38 -15.91 -16.26
C LEU A 241 -12.43 -15.12 -17.17
N GLU A 242 -12.84 -14.80 -18.42
CA GLU A 242 -12.04 -13.93 -19.29
C GLU A 242 -11.76 -12.58 -18.61
N LYS A 243 -12.68 -12.09 -17.77
CA LYS A 243 -12.52 -10.82 -17.05
C LYS A 243 -11.30 -10.84 -16.14
N LEU A 244 -10.99 -11.99 -15.52
CA LEU A 244 -9.86 -12.18 -14.61
C LEU A 244 -8.50 -12.29 -15.34
N LEU A 245 -8.48 -12.78 -16.58
CA LEU A 245 -7.23 -12.95 -17.30
C LEU A 245 -6.50 -11.61 -17.46
N PRO A 246 -5.18 -11.53 -17.18
CA PRO A 246 -4.38 -10.32 -17.41
C PRO A 246 -4.01 -10.13 -18.89
N VAL A 247 -4.37 -11.08 -19.73
CA VAL A 247 -4.05 -11.12 -21.15
C VAL A 247 -5.31 -11.25 -21.99
N VAL A 248 -5.21 -10.89 -23.26
CA VAL A 248 -6.21 -11.20 -24.29
C VAL A 248 -5.75 -12.48 -24.99
N PRO A 249 -6.49 -13.60 -24.89
CA PRO A 249 -6.12 -14.87 -25.52
C PRO A 249 -5.94 -14.74 -27.03
N SER A 250 -5.00 -15.50 -27.59
CA SER A 250 -4.73 -15.46 -29.02
C SER A 250 -5.62 -16.41 -29.84
N GLY A 251 -6.15 -17.46 -29.20
CA GLY A 251 -6.78 -18.58 -29.88
C GLY A 251 -5.80 -19.45 -30.70
N SER A 252 -4.50 -19.19 -30.54
CA SER A 252 -3.46 -19.91 -31.30
C SER A 252 -3.01 -21.15 -30.52
N ARG A 253 -2.49 -22.13 -31.25
CA ARG A 253 -1.83 -23.28 -30.63
C ARG A 253 -0.62 -22.81 -29.80
N PRO A 254 -0.23 -23.54 -28.74
CA PRO A 254 1.02 -23.28 -28.03
C PRO A 254 2.20 -23.28 -29.02
N MET A 255 3.17 -22.42 -28.78
CA MET A 255 4.40 -22.38 -29.55
C MET A 255 5.43 -23.26 -28.85
N GLU A 256 5.83 -24.31 -29.51
CA GLU A 256 6.87 -25.23 -29.07
C GLU A 256 8.20 -24.87 -29.72
N VAL A 257 9.27 -25.07 -28.98
CA VAL A 257 10.62 -24.89 -29.51
C VAL A 257 10.92 -26.08 -30.45
N PRO A 258 11.31 -25.83 -31.71
CA PRO A 258 11.56 -26.92 -32.66
C PRO A 258 12.71 -27.83 -32.26
N ASN A 259 13.61 -27.37 -31.42
CA ASN A 259 14.80 -28.09 -30.97
C ASN A 259 14.90 -28.10 -29.46
N PHE A 260 14.73 -29.24 -28.81
CA PHE A 260 14.87 -29.45 -27.38
C PHE A 260 16.26 -29.15 -26.83
N ASP A 261 17.29 -29.06 -27.68
CA ASP A 261 18.65 -28.69 -27.25
C ASP A 261 18.81 -27.17 -27.04
N LYS A 262 17.83 -26.36 -27.42
CA LYS A 262 17.89 -24.90 -27.31
C LYS A 262 16.64 -24.33 -26.66
N PRO A 263 16.52 -24.41 -25.33
CA PRO A 263 15.42 -23.80 -24.64
C PRO A 263 15.46 -22.28 -24.76
N LEU A 264 14.29 -21.65 -24.61
CA LEU A 264 14.15 -20.19 -24.60
C LEU A 264 14.50 -19.63 -23.21
N GLY A 265 15.40 -18.69 -23.16
CA GLY A 265 15.80 -18.01 -21.94
C GLY A 265 14.83 -16.90 -21.54
N TYR A 266 15.10 -16.29 -20.40
CA TYR A 266 14.30 -15.25 -19.79
C TYR A 266 14.99 -13.89 -19.88
N THR A 267 14.20 -12.83 -19.84
CA THR A 267 14.63 -11.45 -19.66
C THR A 267 13.70 -10.77 -18.65
N LEU A 268 14.27 -10.23 -17.56
CA LEU A 268 13.49 -9.45 -16.61
C LEU A 268 13.07 -8.11 -17.23
N THR A 269 11.81 -7.77 -17.11
CA THR A 269 11.31 -6.44 -17.44
C THR A 269 11.71 -5.41 -16.36
N GLU A 270 11.50 -4.12 -16.59
CA GLU A 270 11.73 -3.09 -15.55
C GLU A 270 10.81 -3.30 -14.34
N GLU A 271 9.59 -3.79 -14.56
CA GLU A 271 8.69 -4.20 -13.49
C GLU A 271 9.23 -5.46 -12.78
N GLY A 272 9.65 -6.47 -13.53
CA GLY A 272 10.20 -7.70 -12.97
C GLY A 272 11.46 -7.52 -12.14
N LYS A 273 12.29 -6.52 -12.42
CA LYS A 273 13.48 -6.22 -11.61
C LYS A 273 13.13 -5.78 -10.17
N LYS A 274 11.94 -5.21 -9.97
CA LYS A 274 11.48 -4.64 -8.69
C LYS A 274 10.46 -5.53 -7.97
N HIS A 275 9.77 -6.39 -8.71
CA HIS A 275 8.62 -7.13 -8.21
C HIS A 275 9.03 -8.27 -7.27
N PRO A 276 8.33 -8.49 -6.13
CA PRO A 276 8.67 -9.53 -5.18
C PRO A 276 8.64 -10.96 -5.75
N ILE A 277 7.76 -11.26 -6.70
CA ILE A 277 7.63 -12.60 -7.30
C ILE A 277 8.92 -13.06 -7.97
N THR A 278 9.66 -12.15 -8.59
CA THR A 278 10.87 -12.45 -9.37
C THR A 278 12.17 -12.26 -8.60
N LYS A 279 12.07 -12.04 -7.28
CA LYS A 279 13.22 -11.66 -6.46
C LYS A 279 13.83 -12.90 -5.77
N PHE A 280 14.85 -13.48 -6.36
CA PHE A 280 15.64 -14.57 -5.76
C PHE A 280 16.88 -14.07 -5.01
N ASN A 281 17.35 -12.88 -5.37
CA ASN A 281 18.49 -12.26 -4.70
C ASN A 281 18.20 -10.79 -4.43
N VAL A 282 18.81 -10.27 -3.37
CA VAL A 282 18.69 -8.88 -2.96
C VAL A 282 19.40 -7.95 -3.93
N GLU A 283 20.58 -8.37 -4.39
CA GLU A 283 21.39 -7.60 -5.35
C GLU A 283 20.80 -7.77 -6.76
N LEU A 284 20.50 -6.63 -7.39
CA LEU A 284 19.83 -6.59 -8.68
C LEU A 284 20.59 -7.34 -9.77
N GLU A 285 21.93 -7.15 -9.86
CA GLU A 285 22.74 -7.79 -10.89
C GLU A 285 22.83 -9.30 -10.68
N GLN A 286 22.91 -9.77 -9.44
CA GLN A 286 22.88 -11.19 -9.15
C GLN A 286 21.50 -11.80 -9.43
N ASN A 287 20.43 -11.08 -9.06
CA ASN A 287 19.06 -11.52 -9.38
C ASN A 287 18.85 -11.61 -10.89
N LYS A 288 19.33 -10.62 -11.64
CA LYS A 288 19.28 -10.63 -13.12
C LYS A 288 20.06 -11.81 -13.69
N LYS A 289 21.25 -12.10 -13.16
CA LYS A 289 22.06 -13.25 -13.57
C LYS A 289 21.32 -14.58 -13.36
N ILE A 290 20.63 -14.76 -12.22
CA ILE A 290 19.81 -15.95 -11.98
C ILE A 290 18.75 -16.14 -13.06
N TRP A 291 18.08 -15.08 -13.51
CA TRP A 291 17.06 -15.15 -14.54
C TRP A 291 17.62 -15.31 -15.94
N GLU A 292 18.72 -14.64 -16.25
CA GLU A 292 19.19 -14.52 -17.63
C GLU A 292 20.32 -15.50 -18.00
N ASP A 293 20.99 -16.12 -17.04
CA ASP A 293 22.03 -17.12 -17.28
C ASP A 293 21.46 -18.54 -17.13
N MET A 294 21.16 -19.21 -18.25
CA MET A 294 20.58 -20.55 -18.23
C MET A 294 21.54 -21.63 -17.74
N ASP A 295 22.85 -21.39 -17.79
CA ASP A 295 23.86 -22.37 -17.38
C ASP A 295 23.98 -22.43 -15.85
N SER A 296 24.05 -21.28 -15.20
CA SER A 296 24.20 -21.18 -13.75
C SER A 296 22.92 -20.82 -13.01
N GLY A 297 21.93 -20.26 -13.68
CA GLY A 297 20.66 -19.81 -13.14
C GLY A 297 19.47 -20.70 -13.53
N LEU A 298 18.39 -20.07 -13.99
CA LEU A 298 17.15 -20.76 -14.33
C LEU A 298 17.25 -21.44 -15.70
N PRO A 299 16.90 -22.73 -15.80
CA PRO A 299 16.74 -23.40 -17.10
C PRO A 299 15.63 -22.74 -17.91
N GLY A 300 15.82 -22.64 -19.22
CA GLY A 300 14.82 -22.09 -20.13
C GLY A 300 13.56 -22.96 -20.28
N VAL A 301 12.61 -22.47 -21.07
CA VAL A 301 11.37 -23.15 -21.40
C VAL A 301 11.37 -23.66 -22.85
N TYR A 302 10.62 -24.73 -23.11
CA TYR A 302 10.51 -25.38 -24.42
C TYR A 302 9.18 -25.07 -25.12
N TRP A 303 8.17 -24.58 -24.37
CA TRP A 303 6.94 -24.11 -24.94
C TRP A 303 6.36 -22.92 -24.17
N TYR A 304 5.56 -22.13 -24.84
CA TYR A 304 4.84 -21.01 -24.25
C TYR A 304 3.54 -20.74 -24.99
N LYS A 305 2.60 -20.11 -24.29
CA LYS A 305 1.34 -19.68 -24.86
C LYS A 305 1.45 -18.26 -25.37
N THR A 306 1.14 -18.06 -26.67
CA THR A 306 1.07 -16.73 -27.25
C THR A 306 -0.22 -16.03 -26.85
N VAL A 307 -0.18 -14.71 -26.71
CA VAL A 307 -1.32 -13.86 -26.41
C VAL A 307 -1.43 -12.75 -27.46
N LYS A 308 -2.63 -12.21 -27.66
CA LYS A 308 -2.79 -11.06 -28.59
C LYS A 308 -2.10 -9.82 -28.04
N GLN A 309 -2.36 -9.52 -26.76
CA GLN A 309 -1.80 -8.38 -26.02
C GLN A 309 -2.05 -8.55 -24.53
N LEU A 310 -1.34 -7.78 -23.73
CA LEU A 310 -1.67 -7.58 -22.32
C LEU A 310 -2.89 -6.66 -22.20
N LYS A 311 -3.70 -6.84 -21.16
CA LYS A 311 -4.75 -5.87 -20.82
C LYS A 311 -4.14 -4.57 -20.29
N PRO A 312 -4.82 -3.41 -20.34
CA PRO A 312 -4.24 -2.12 -19.97
C PRO A 312 -3.68 -2.01 -18.55
N ASN A 313 -4.22 -2.81 -17.62
CA ASN A 313 -3.80 -2.86 -16.21
C ASN A 313 -2.89 -4.06 -15.90
N ALA A 314 -2.36 -4.72 -16.93
CA ALA A 314 -1.50 -5.89 -16.77
C ALA A 314 -0.04 -5.54 -17.09
N PHE A 315 0.87 -6.16 -16.36
CA PHE A 315 2.30 -5.94 -16.48
C PHE A 315 3.03 -7.26 -16.68
N SER A 316 4.00 -7.28 -17.59
CA SER A 316 4.90 -8.41 -17.72
C SER A 316 6.03 -8.30 -16.72
N LEU A 317 6.31 -9.36 -15.99
CA LEU A 317 7.48 -9.49 -15.10
C LEU A 317 8.68 -10.05 -15.84
N VAL A 318 8.43 -11.03 -16.69
CA VAL A 318 9.46 -11.77 -17.42
C VAL A 318 9.00 -11.98 -18.84
N ASP A 319 9.84 -11.60 -19.77
CA ASP A 319 9.66 -11.85 -21.19
C ASP A 319 10.61 -12.96 -21.66
N LEU A 320 10.26 -13.63 -22.76
CA LEU A 320 11.15 -14.56 -23.42
C LEU A 320 12.30 -13.79 -24.10
N ARG A 321 13.51 -14.33 -23.96
CA ARG A 321 14.70 -13.78 -24.59
C ARG A 321 14.68 -14.11 -26.09
N ASP A 322 15.07 -13.14 -26.90
CA ASP A 322 15.25 -13.29 -28.37
C ASP A 322 14.02 -13.76 -29.12
N VAL A 323 12.84 -13.71 -28.47
CA VAL A 323 11.55 -14.02 -29.10
C VAL A 323 10.73 -12.74 -29.22
N THR A 324 10.29 -12.45 -30.41
CA THR A 324 9.40 -11.31 -30.68
C THR A 324 8.17 -11.75 -31.46
N GLN A 325 7.03 -11.18 -31.11
CA GLN A 325 5.78 -11.32 -31.85
C GLN A 325 5.36 -9.94 -32.37
N LYS A 326 5.28 -9.79 -33.68
CA LYS A 326 4.98 -8.50 -34.34
C LYS A 326 5.89 -7.34 -33.86
N GLY A 327 7.16 -7.63 -33.59
CA GLY A 327 8.15 -6.65 -33.13
C GLY A 327 8.12 -6.35 -31.61
N ALA A 328 7.17 -6.92 -30.85
CA ALA A 328 7.12 -6.79 -29.39
C ALA A 328 7.69 -8.05 -28.72
N ARG A 329 8.25 -7.89 -27.51
CA ARG A 329 8.69 -9.01 -26.68
C ARG A 329 7.49 -9.88 -26.28
N VAL A 330 7.73 -11.17 -26.08
CA VAL A 330 6.70 -12.14 -25.70
C VAL A 330 6.69 -12.30 -24.19
N PRO A 331 5.61 -11.91 -23.51
CA PRO A 331 5.49 -12.06 -22.05
C PRO A 331 5.39 -13.53 -21.69
N LEU A 332 5.96 -13.90 -20.52
CA LEU A 332 5.89 -15.24 -19.97
C LEU A 332 5.20 -15.27 -18.59
N PHE A 333 5.55 -14.34 -17.71
CA PHE A 333 4.91 -14.19 -16.41
C PHE A 333 4.29 -12.80 -16.32
N VAL A 334 2.99 -12.77 -16.08
CA VAL A 334 2.18 -11.55 -16.13
C VAL A 334 1.37 -11.40 -14.85
N TRP A 335 1.16 -10.19 -14.40
CA TRP A 335 0.27 -9.91 -13.31
C TRP A 335 -0.65 -8.72 -13.60
N ALA A 336 -1.77 -8.64 -12.86
CA ALA A 336 -2.69 -7.52 -12.89
C ALA A 336 -3.44 -7.41 -11.56
N ASN A 337 -3.91 -6.21 -11.25
CA ASN A 337 -4.94 -6.05 -10.24
C ASN A 337 -6.33 -6.24 -10.90
N TYR A 338 -7.23 -6.89 -10.18
CA TYR A 338 -8.63 -7.03 -10.60
C TYR A 338 -9.56 -6.72 -9.44
N GLY A 339 -10.22 -5.57 -9.49
CA GLY A 339 -10.93 -5.06 -8.33
C GLY A 339 -9.99 -4.92 -7.14
N ARG A 340 -10.33 -5.55 -6.02
CA ARG A 340 -9.47 -5.63 -4.82
C ARG A 340 -8.48 -6.78 -4.87
N GLY A 341 -8.66 -7.74 -5.77
CA GLY A 341 -7.81 -8.92 -5.87
C GLY A 341 -6.62 -8.74 -6.79
N ARG A 342 -5.75 -9.73 -6.74
CA ARG A 342 -4.56 -9.82 -7.58
C ARG A 342 -4.57 -11.07 -8.42
N VAL A 343 -4.18 -10.92 -9.65
CA VAL A 343 -4.10 -12.02 -10.61
C VAL A 343 -2.67 -12.17 -11.10
N PHE A 344 -2.16 -13.38 -11.02
CA PHE A 344 -0.89 -13.76 -11.61
C PHE A 344 -1.12 -14.82 -12.69
N MET A 345 -0.39 -14.76 -13.80
CA MET A 345 -0.49 -15.74 -14.88
C MET A 345 0.87 -16.18 -15.38
N SER A 346 1.08 -17.49 -15.39
CA SER A 346 2.17 -18.14 -16.10
C SER A 346 1.68 -18.56 -17.49
N LEU A 347 2.35 -18.13 -18.55
CA LEU A 347 2.06 -18.51 -19.93
C LEU A 347 2.79 -19.78 -20.37
N THR A 348 3.28 -20.55 -19.42
CA THR A 348 3.88 -21.89 -19.57
C THR A 348 3.61 -22.73 -18.34
N ASP A 349 3.70 -24.05 -18.43
CA ASP A 349 3.67 -24.99 -17.30
C ASP A 349 5.00 -25.73 -17.16
N GLU A 350 6.10 -25.06 -17.46
CA GLU A 350 7.42 -25.70 -17.48
C GLU A 350 8.36 -25.23 -16.36
N THR A 351 7.84 -24.55 -15.33
CA THR A 351 8.70 -24.17 -14.20
C THR A 351 9.17 -25.39 -13.40
N TRP A 352 8.52 -26.55 -13.55
CA TRP A 352 8.97 -27.80 -12.95
C TRP A 352 10.37 -28.22 -13.39
N HIS A 353 10.86 -27.77 -14.57
CA HIS A 353 12.24 -27.97 -15.01
C HIS A 353 13.25 -27.35 -14.07
N TRP A 354 12.91 -26.21 -13.43
CA TRP A 354 13.77 -25.57 -12.43
C TRP A 354 14.01 -26.50 -11.27
N ARG A 355 12.92 -27.18 -10.81
CA ARG A 355 13.03 -28.18 -9.76
C ARG A 355 13.83 -29.39 -10.20
N PHE A 356 13.56 -29.92 -11.38
CA PHE A 356 14.22 -31.10 -11.89
C PHE A 356 15.74 -30.89 -12.07
N LEU A 357 16.13 -29.72 -12.59
CA LEU A 357 17.53 -29.42 -12.92
C LEU A 357 18.31 -28.71 -11.77
N ARG A 358 17.63 -28.04 -10.84
CA ARG A 358 18.25 -27.24 -9.76
C ARG A 358 17.79 -27.62 -8.36
N GLY A 359 16.83 -28.55 -8.20
CA GLY A 359 16.21 -28.91 -6.94
C GLY A 359 15.02 -28.03 -6.53
N ASP A 360 14.34 -28.39 -5.41
CA ASP A 360 13.19 -27.63 -4.91
C ASP A 360 13.58 -26.21 -4.46
N GLN A 361 14.69 -26.13 -3.79
CA GLN A 361 15.40 -24.93 -3.41
C GLN A 361 16.59 -24.79 -4.37
N PRO A 362 16.89 -23.70 -5.00
CA PRO A 362 16.60 -22.36 -4.52
C PRO A 362 15.54 -21.58 -5.33
N TYR A 363 14.92 -22.15 -6.38
CA TYR A 363 14.15 -21.33 -7.33
C TYR A 363 12.67 -21.71 -7.43
N PHE A 364 12.37 -22.99 -7.68
CA PHE A 364 10.99 -23.45 -7.99
C PHE A 364 10.01 -23.10 -6.87
N PHE A 365 10.26 -23.60 -5.68
CA PHE A 365 9.35 -23.38 -4.57
C PHE A 365 9.34 -21.91 -4.07
N PRO A 366 10.48 -21.22 -3.92
CA PRO A 366 10.49 -19.78 -3.61
C PRO A 366 9.68 -18.93 -4.59
N PHE A 367 9.76 -19.20 -5.89
CA PHE A 367 8.98 -18.48 -6.90
C PHE A 367 7.48 -18.61 -6.67
N TRP A 368 6.98 -19.84 -6.57
CA TRP A 368 5.56 -20.09 -6.36
C TRP A 368 5.09 -19.60 -4.98
N LYS A 369 5.90 -19.75 -3.97
CA LYS A 369 5.62 -19.20 -2.64
C LYS A 369 5.50 -17.67 -2.68
N GLN A 370 6.41 -16.97 -3.34
CA GLN A 370 6.35 -15.52 -3.51
C GLN A 370 5.10 -15.10 -4.31
N ALA A 371 4.77 -15.83 -5.39
CA ALA A 371 3.57 -15.58 -6.17
C ALA A 371 2.30 -15.70 -5.32
N MET A 372 2.20 -16.74 -4.49
CA MET A 372 1.07 -16.93 -3.59
C MET A 372 1.00 -15.88 -2.50
N HIS A 373 2.12 -15.59 -1.83
CA HIS A 373 2.15 -14.55 -0.80
C HIS A 373 1.77 -13.17 -1.37
N TRP A 374 2.21 -12.87 -2.56
CA TRP A 374 1.84 -11.64 -3.25
C TRP A 374 0.35 -11.62 -3.61
N ALA A 375 -0.17 -12.71 -4.20
CA ALA A 375 -1.56 -12.80 -4.63
C ALA A 375 -2.55 -12.67 -3.45
N ARG A 376 -2.25 -13.30 -2.30
CA ARG A 376 -3.13 -13.27 -1.11
C ARG A 376 -3.11 -11.96 -0.33
N GLN A 377 -2.18 -11.04 -0.60
CA GLN A 377 -1.93 -9.88 0.26
C GLN A 377 -3.18 -9.04 0.51
N MET A 378 -4.04 -8.89 -0.49
CA MET A 378 -5.28 -8.14 -0.35
C MET A 378 -6.39 -8.95 0.36
N ARG A 379 -6.33 -10.29 0.29
CA ARG A 379 -7.30 -11.18 0.93
C ARG A 379 -7.22 -11.14 2.46
N LEU A 380 -6.04 -10.92 3.03
CA LEU A 380 -5.84 -10.85 4.48
C LEU A 380 -6.71 -9.80 5.19
N HIS A 381 -7.17 -8.80 4.45
CA HIS A 381 -8.00 -7.71 4.94
C HIS A 381 -9.52 -7.96 4.69
N SER A 382 -9.90 -9.09 4.08
CA SER A 382 -11.24 -9.30 3.53
C SER A 382 -11.98 -10.53 4.06
N GLU A 383 -11.55 -11.12 5.18
CA GLU A 383 -12.17 -12.34 5.75
C GLU A 383 -13.52 -12.09 6.42
N LYS A 384 -13.85 -10.86 6.75
CA LYS A 384 -15.05 -10.49 7.51
C LYS A 384 -16.13 -9.93 6.58
N ARG A 385 -17.38 -9.98 7.02
CA ARG A 385 -18.51 -9.36 6.30
C ARG A 385 -18.46 -7.83 6.32
N PHE A 386 -17.73 -7.26 7.26
CA PHE A 386 -17.49 -5.83 7.35
C PHE A 386 -16.07 -5.51 6.96
N HIS A 387 -15.88 -4.45 6.19
CA HIS A 387 -14.59 -3.92 5.80
C HIS A 387 -14.55 -2.43 6.10
N VAL A 388 -13.45 -1.98 6.65
CA VAL A 388 -13.18 -0.56 6.88
C VAL A 388 -11.74 -0.27 6.49
N TRP A 389 -11.49 0.88 5.86
CA TRP A 389 -10.14 1.30 5.50
C TRP A 389 -10.06 2.82 5.42
N VAL A 390 -8.83 3.33 5.43
CA VAL A 390 -8.47 4.73 5.25
C VAL A 390 -7.52 4.88 4.07
N GLU A 391 -7.36 6.09 3.54
CA GLU A 391 -6.50 6.32 2.36
C GLU A 391 -5.01 6.22 2.68
N ARG A 392 -4.61 6.55 3.91
CA ARG A 392 -3.21 6.61 4.36
C ARG A 392 -3.10 6.11 5.78
N ASP A 393 -1.95 5.57 6.13
CA ASP A 393 -1.66 5.12 7.50
C ASP A 393 -1.25 6.28 8.42
N LYS A 394 -0.85 7.44 7.85
CA LYS A 394 -0.42 8.62 8.61
C LYS A 394 -1.06 9.90 8.08
N TYR A 395 -1.55 10.72 9.00
CA TYR A 395 -2.19 12.01 8.75
C TYR A 395 -1.60 13.10 9.64
N SER A 396 -1.65 14.35 9.19
CA SER A 396 -1.37 15.51 10.05
C SER A 396 -2.61 15.89 10.86
N LEU A 397 -2.43 16.51 12.02
CA LEU A 397 -3.51 16.88 12.95
C LEU A 397 -4.64 17.72 12.31
N ARG A 398 -4.39 18.39 11.19
CA ARG A 398 -5.37 19.23 10.47
C ARG A 398 -5.96 18.55 9.24
N ASP A 399 -5.49 17.36 8.92
CA ASP A 399 -5.99 16.62 7.76
C ASP A 399 -7.39 16.08 8.04
N THR A 400 -8.21 16.05 7.01
CA THR A 400 -9.47 15.31 7.05
C THR A 400 -9.18 13.86 6.63
N VAL A 401 -9.48 12.92 7.53
CA VAL A 401 -9.36 11.48 7.29
C VAL A 401 -10.65 11.00 6.63
N LYS A 402 -10.56 10.52 5.41
CA LYS A 402 -11.70 9.88 4.73
C LYS A 402 -11.71 8.40 5.07
N ILE A 403 -12.77 7.97 5.72
CA ILE A 403 -12.98 6.59 6.14
C ILE A 403 -13.97 5.95 5.19
N TYR A 404 -13.62 4.78 4.69
CA TYR A 404 -14.42 3.98 3.79
C TYR A 404 -14.87 2.70 4.46
N GLY A 405 -16.05 2.23 4.13
CA GLY A 405 -16.59 0.98 4.64
C GLY A 405 -17.38 0.20 3.60
N GLN A 406 -17.41 -1.11 3.76
CA GLN A 406 -18.29 -2.01 3.03
C GLN A 406 -18.87 -3.03 3.99
N ALA A 407 -20.13 -3.40 3.78
CA ALA A 407 -20.79 -4.40 4.59
C ALA A 407 -21.61 -5.35 3.73
N TYR A 408 -21.64 -6.62 4.16
CA TYR A 408 -22.31 -7.71 3.49
C TYR A 408 -23.24 -8.45 4.46
N ASP A 409 -24.30 -9.05 3.93
CA ASP A 409 -25.21 -9.91 4.68
C ASP A 409 -24.57 -11.30 4.98
N GLN A 410 -25.36 -12.23 5.52
CA GLN A 410 -24.88 -13.58 5.85
C GLN A 410 -24.51 -14.42 4.62
N ASP A 411 -25.07 -14.06 3.46
CA ASP A 411 -24.80 -14.71 2.17
C ASP A 411 -23.77 -13.94 1.32
N PHE A 412 -23.09 -12.98 1.94
CA PHE A 412 -22.07 -12.12 1.32
C PHE A 412 -22.61 -11.24 0.17
N ASN A 413 -23.92 -10.94 0.15
CA ASN A 413 -24.43 -9.90 -0.72
C ASN A 413 -24.28 -8.51 -0.07
N PRO A 414 -24.04 -7.45 -0.86
CA PRO A 414 -23.99 -6.10 -0.32
C PRO A 414 -25.27 -5.74 0.42
N ILE A 415 -25.15 -5.12 1.60
CA ILE A 415 -26.33 -4.67 2.35
C ILE A 415 -27.06 -3.55 1.59
N THR A 416 -28.39 -3.55 1.70
CA THR A 416 -29.26 -2.53 1.09
C THR A 416 -29.40 -1.26 1.94
N ALA A 417 -28.79 -1.23 3.15
CA ALA A 417 -28.88 -0.09 4.06
C ALA A 417 -28.30 1.19 3.42
N GLU A 418 -28.88 2.34 3.76
CA GLU A 418 -28.42 3.65 3.28
C GLU A 418 -27.22 4.18 4.09
N THR A 419 -27.05 3.68 5.31
CA THR A 419 -25.96 4.09 6.21
C THR A 419 -25.29 2.88 6.84
N LEU A 420 -24.03 3.04 7.21
CA LEU A 420 -23.22 2.07 7.93
C LEU A 420 -22.49 2.78 9.07
N ASP A 421 -22.65 2.29 10.29
CA ASP A 421 -22.03 2.93 11.44
C ASP A 421 -20.58 2.49 11.61
N VAL A 422 -19.72 3.46 11.94
CA VAL A 422 -18.31 3.27 12.25
C VAL A 422 -17.98 3.91 13.59
N THR A 423 -17.22 3.21 14.42
CA THR A 423 -16.77 3.69 15.72
C THR A 423 -15.28 4.01 15.64
N ILE A 424 -14.91 5.24 15.99
CA ILE A 424 -13.52 5.72 16.03
C ILE A 424 -13.11 5.83 17.48
N ILE A 425 -12.02 5.18 17.84
CA ILE A 425 -11.42 5.20 19.17
C ILE A 425 -10.17 6.08 19.08
N PRO A 426 -10.20 7.29 19.65
CA PRO A 426 -9.02 8.17 19.68
C PRO A 426 -8.03 7.70 20.76
N PRO A 427 -6.75 8.11 20.69
CA PRO A 427 -5.74 7.79 21.71
C PRO A 427 -6.09 8.38 23.10
N VAL A 428 -6.79 9.51 23.11
CA VAL A 428 -7.25 10.17 24.34
C VAL A 428 -8.69 10.65 24.15
N GLY A 429 -9.57 10.33 25.08
CA GLY A 429 -10.97 10.77 25.09
C GLY A 429 -11.96 9.64 24.84
N ASN A 430 -13.20 10.01 24.57
CA ASN A 430 -14.28 9.03 24.34
C ASN A 430 -14.34 8.61 22.88
N GLN A 431 -14.75 7.37 22.64
CA GLN A 431 -15.04 6.88 21.31
C GLN A 431 -16.14 7.72 20.63
N VAL A 432 -16.03 7.87 19.31
CA VAL A 432 -16.96 8.63 18.48
C VAL A 432 -17.57 7.68 17.45
N THR A 433 -18.91 7.58 17.45
CA THR A 433 -19.63 6.81 16.42
C THR A 433 -20.14 7.76 15.36
N LEU A 434 -19.84 7.46 14.09
CA LEU A 434 -20.26 8.21 12.91
C LEU A 434 -21.04 7.28 11.96
N SER A 435 -22.04 7.83 11.28
CA SER A 435 -22.78 7.10 10.24
C SER A 435 -22.21 7.45 8.86
N MET A 436 -21.57 6.48 8.22
CA MET A 436 -21.12 6.55 6.84
C MET A 436 -22.29 6.51 5.88
N LYS A 437 -22.23 7.27 4.79
CA LYS A 437 -23.24 7.30 3.73
C LYS A 437 -22.71 6.64 2.46
N LYS A 438 -23.61 6.10 1.62
CA LYS A 438 -23.22 5.54 0.32
C LYS A 438 -22.53 6.59 -0.54
N ASP A 439 -21.40 6.20 -1.13
CA ASP A 439 -20.63 7.03 -2.08
C ASP A 439 -20.92 6.59 -3.51
N ALA A 440 -21.93 7.23 -4.12
CA ALA A 440 -22.33 6.95 -5.50
C ALA A 440 -21.22 7.22 -6.54
N ALA A 441 -20.18 7.98 -6.17
CA ALA A 441 -19.07 8.29 -7.06
C ALA A 441 -18.05 7.14 -7.17
N GLN A 442 -17.90 6.33 -6.11
CA GLN A 442 -16.98 5.18 -6.13
C GLN A 442 -17.68 3.87 -6.47
N SER A 443 -18.73 3.53 -5.79
CA SER A 443 -19.58 2.36 -6.10
C SER A 443 -20.82 2.37 -5.18
N ASP A 444 -21.93 1.78 -5.64
CA ASP A 444 -23.13 1.58 -4.85
C ASP A 444 -22.92 0.72 -3.57
N ARG A 445 -21.74 0.16 -3.39
CA ARG A 445 -21.38 -0.77 -2.30
C ARG A 445 -20.47 -0.14 -1.25
N THR A 446 -19.99 1.09 -1.48
CA THR A 446 -19.02 1.75 -0.60
C THR A 446 -19.69 2.87 0.17
N PHE A 447 -19.47 2.87 1.48
CA PHE A 447 -19.90 3.92 2.39
C PHE A 447 -18.72 4.78 2.77
N THR A 448 -18.93 6.08 2.96
CA THR A 448 -17.86 7.01 3.35
C THR A 448 -18.30 7.98 4.42
N VAL A 449 -17.32 8.43 5.22
CA VAL A 449 -17.48 9.54 6.15
C VAL A 449 -16.14 10.27 6.31
N ASP A 450 -16.22 11.59 6.47
CA ASP A 450 -15.06 12.43 6.74
C ASP A 450 -14.92 12.62 8.26
N PHE A 451 -13.70 12.43 8.76
CA PHE A 451 -13.35 12.59 10.17
C PHE A 451 -12.15 13.52 10.31
N THR A 452 -12.24 14.51 11.21
CA THR A 452 -11.13 15.40 11.54
C THR A 452 -10.60 15.08 12.92
N PRO A 453 -9.35 14.56 13.04
CA PRO A 453 -8.74 14.23 14.32
C PRO A 453 -8.56 15.48 15.20
N LYS A 454 -8.76 15.33 16.52
CA LYS A 454 -8.60 16.42 17.49
C LYS A 454 -7.28 16.37 18.26
N GLY A 455 -6.55 15.28 18.20
CA GLY A 455 -5.30 15.07 18.91
C GLY A 455 -4.34 14.19 18.11
N GLU A 456 -3.07 14.23 18.48
CA GLU A 456 -2.05 13.32 17.95
C GLU A 456 -2.14 11.95 18.62
N GLY A 457 -1.69 10.91 17.91
CA GLY A 457 -1.58 9.55 18.42
C GLY A 457 -2.24 8.53 17.49
N HIS A 458 -2.43 7.34 18.03
CA HIS A 458 -2.93 6.17 17.30
C HIS A 458 -4.46 6.11 17.38
N TYR A 459 -5.11 6.09 16.24
CA TYR A 459 -6.56 5.99 16.09
C TYR A 459 -6.96 4.60 15.62
N ILE A 460 -8.00 4.05 16.20
CA ILE A 460 -8.58 2.77 15.80
C ILE A 460 -9.97 3.01 15.25
N VAL A 461 -10.24 2.48 14.08
CA VAL A 461 -11.53 2.55 13.41
C VAL A 461 -12.16 1.16 13.42
N LYS A 462 -13.35 1.01 13.96
CA LYS A 462 -14.08 -0.26 14.03
C LYS A 462 -15.40 -0.16 13.28
N CYS A 463 -15.71 -1.18 12.50
CA CYS A 463 -16.99 -1.31 11.78
C CYS A 463 -17.54 -2.73 11.94
N GLY A 464 -18.83 -2.87 12.17
CA GLY A 464 -19.51 -4.15 12.36
C GLY A 464 -20.30 -4.23 13.65
N ASP A 465 -20.84 -5.42 13.97
CA ASP A 465 -21.63 -5.63 15.17
C ASP A 465 -20.76 -5.48 16.42
N PRO A 466 -21.07 -4.55 17.34
CA PRO A 466 -20.33 -4.39 18.58
C PRO A 466 -20.33 -5.64 19.48
N MET A 467 -21.32 -6.53 19.31
CA MET A 467 -21.46 -7.75 20.11
C MET A 467 -20.67 -8.94 19.55
N ASP A 468 -20.22 -8.86 18.31
CA ASP A 468 -19.42 -9.91 17.66
C ASP A 468 -18.05 -9.39 17.21
N GLU A 469 -17.07 -9.48 18.11
CA GLU A 469 -15.69 -9.05 17.82
C GLU A 469 -15.06 -9.81 16.64
N LYS A 470 -15.51 -11.03 16.36
CA LYS A 470 -14.96 -11.83 15.24
C LYS A 470 -15.40 -11.26 13.89
N GLU A 471 -16.59 -10.70 13.81
CA GLU A 471 -17.12 -10.08 12.60
C GLU A 471 -16.74 -8.59 12.47
N GLN A 472 -16.24 -7.98 13.54
CA GLN A 472 -15.84 -6.57 13.55
C GLN A 472 -14.58 -6.35 12.69
N ALA A 473 -14.69 -5.50 11.67
CA ALA A 473 -13.54 -5.00 10.94
C ALA A 473 -12.83 -3.91 11.75
N GLN A 474 -11.52 -3.86 11.71
CA GLN A 474 -10.71 -2.90 12.42
C GLN A 474 -9.60 -2.40 11.52
N GLU A 475 -9.41 -1.08 11.50
CA GLU A 475 -8.35 -0.38 10.78
C GLU A 475 -7.68 0.64 11.69
N HIS A 476 -6.46 1.02 11.37
CA HIS A 476 -5.63 1.88 12.20
C HIS A 476 -5.03 3.01 11.37
N PHE A 477 -4.90 4.18 11.97
CA PHE A 477 -4.12 5.27 11.40
C PHE A 477 -3.47 6.12 12.50
N ASP A 478 -2.31 6.68 12.19
CA ASP A 478 -1.59 7.56 13.09
C ASP A 478 -1.81 9.03 12.71
N VAL A 479 -2.05 9.87 13.72
CA VAL A 479 -2.08 11.31 13.57
C VAL A 479 -0.83 11.89 14.20
N VAL A 480 -0.03 12.58 13.40
CA VAL A 480 1.23 13.17 13.82
C VAL A 480 1.21 14.68 13.64
N ILE A 481 1.85 15.39 14.54
CA ILE A 481 2.16 16.80 14.32
C ILE A 481 3.48 16.84 13.56
N GLU A 482 3.39 17.06 12.23
CA GLU A 482 4.60 17.27 11.44
C GLU A 482 5.28 18.56 11.88
N ASN A 483 6.33 18.43 12.68
CA ASN A 483 7.22 19.54 12.92
C ASN A 483 8.23 19.64 11.77
N ARG A 484 7.87 20.36 10.72
CA ARG A 484 8.72 20.55 9.53
C ARG A 484 10.07 21.15 9.88
N GLU A 485 10.15 21.94 10.94
CA GLU A 485 11.39 22.53 11.44
C GLU A 485 12.33 21.47 12.06
N GLU A 486 11.78 20.38 12.58
CA GLU A 486 12.60 19.24 13.07
C GLU A 486 13.06 18.31 11.94
N ILE A 487 12.26 18.18 10.88
CA ILE A 487 12.59 17.34 9.71
C ILE A 487 13.67 18.01 8.84
N ASP A 488 13.55 19.33 8.62
CA ASP A 488 14.51 20.12 7.85
C ASP A 488 14.83 21.43 8.59
N PRO A 489 15.75 21.39 9.55
CA PRO A 489 16.12 22.54 10.39
C PRO A 489 16.98 23.57 9.65
N ALA A 490 17.33 23.31 8.40
CA ALA A 490 18.17 24.21 7.62
C ALA A 490 17.40 25.47 7.17
N ILE A 491 18.04 26.62 7.35
CA ILE A 491 17.50 27.91 6.92
C ILE A 491 17.49 27.98 5.39
N ASP A 492 16.35 28.23 4.78
CA ASP A 492 16.23 28.53 3.36
C ASP A 492 16.55 30.02 3.11
N GLU A 493 17.87 30.31 3.06
CA GLU A 493 18.36 31.67 2.85
C GLU A 493 17.84 32.28 1.53
N ALA A 494 17.74 31.48 0.47
CA ALA A 494 17.26 31.95 -0.83
C ALA A 494 15.80 32.42 -0.77
N ARG A 495 14.97 31.70 -0.02
CA ARG A 495 13.57 32.08 0.20
C ARG A 495 13.43 33.32 1.06
N LEU A 496 14.24 33.45 2.11
CA LEU A 496 14.25 34.61 2.99
C LEU A 496 14.74 35.86 2.24
N GLN A 497 15.78 35.74 1.40
CA GLN A 497 16.24 36.82 0.51
C GLN A 497 15.14 37.28 -0.44
N ARG A 498 14.42 36.32 -1.07
CA ARG A 498 13.29 36.65 -1.96
C ARG A 498 12.14 37.34 -1.22
N ILE A 499 11.85 36.94 0.02
CA ILE A 499 10.85 37.62 0.86
C ILE A 499 11.28 39.06 1.15
N ALA A 500 12.55 39.28 1.51
CA ALA A 500 13.12 40.59 1.77
C ALA A 500 13.05 41.52 0.53
N GLU A 501 13.30 40.98 -0.67
CA GLU A 501 13.16 41.70 -1.93
C GLU A 501 11.71 42.11 -2.22
N ILE A 502 10.75 41.21 -2.01
CA ILE A 502 9.32 41.47 -2.26
C ILE A 502 8.77 42.51 -1.28
N THR A 503 9.20 42.51 -0.02
CA THR A 503 8.73 43.42 1.02
C THR A 503 9.36 44.82 0.99
N HIS A 504 10.09 45.15 -0.08
CA HIS A 504 10.80 46.43 -0.27
C HIS A 504 11.90 46.77 0.74
N GLN A 505 12.18 45.90 1.70
CA GLN A 505 13.31 46.07 2.64
C GLN A 505 14.66 45.76 1.98
N LYS A 506 14.65 45.03 0.85
CA LYS A 506 15.79 44.74 -0.05
C LYS A 506 17.02 44.13 0.56
N LYS A 507 17.03 43.78 1.87
CA LYS A 507 18.19 43.19 2.53
C LYS A 507 17.77 42.08 3.48
N TYR A 508 18.27 40.88 3.22
CA TYR A 508 18.28 39.79 4.17
C TYR A 508 19.50 39.97 5.08
N LEU A 509 19.31 39.92 6.38
CA LEU A 509 20.40 40.03 7.35
C LEU A 509 20.55 38.69 8.08
N LYS A 510 21.78 38.23 8.22
CA LYS A 510 22.08 37.08 9.05
C LYS A 510 21.99 37.47 10.55
N LEU A 511 21.89 36.46 11.43
CA LEU A 511 21.75 36.68 12.86
C LEU A 511 22.90 37.53 13.44
N ASP A 512 24.11 37.32 12.94
CA ASP A 512 25.32 38.06 13.34
C ASP A 512 25.24 39.55 12.96
N GLU A 513 24.44 39.88 11.92
CA GLU A 513 24.19 41.23 11.43
C GLU A 513 22.93 41.87 12.05
N ALA A 514 22.28 41.19 13.01
CA ALA A 514 21.02 41.65 13.62
C ALA A 514 21.16 43.01 14.35
N GLY A 515 22.38 43.34 14.81
CA GLY A 515 22.69 44.65 15.42
C GLY A 515 22.51 45.84 14.46
N ASP A 516 22.55 45.60 13.14
CA ASP A 516 22.40 46.64 12.11
C ASP A 516 20.94 46.89 11.69
N ILE A 517 19.98 46.13 12.22
CA ILE A 517 18.55 46.27 11.93
C ILE A 517 18.07 47.72 12.12
N PRO A 518 18.38 48.41 13.25
CA PRO A 518 17.92 49.77 13.45
C PRO A 518 18.43 50.76 12.40
N ASN A 519 19.59 50.51 11.81
CA ASN A 519 20.22 51.37 10.79
C ASN A 519 19.70 51.09 9.37
N THR A 520 19.13 49.90 9.15
CA THR A 520 18.63 49.44 7.83
C THR A 520 17.14 49.67 7.64
N ILE A 521 16.36 49.80 8.72
CA ILE A 521 14.93 50.12 8.65
C ILE A 521 14.80 51.63 8.35
N ALA A 522 14.40 51.96 7.14
CA ALA A 522 13.99 53.31 6.81
C ALA A 522 12.78 53.70 7.66
N SER A 523 12.97 54.66 8.56
CA SER A 523 11.82 55.22 9.29
C SER A 523 10.91 55.95 8.31
N ASN A 524 9.96 55.26 7.75
CA ASN A 524 8.84 55.90 7.07
C ASN A 524 7.97 56.54 8.15
N ILE A 525 8.22 57.82 8.40
CA ILE A 525 7.27 58.64 9.15
C ILE A 525 6.03 58.72 8.28
N VAL A 526 5.07 57.90 8.52
CA VAL A 526 3.75 58.05 7.92
C VAL A 526 3.12 59.24 8.64
N GLN A 527 3.18 60.39 8.00
CA GLN A 527 2.39 61.55 8.44
C GLN A 527 0.92 61.20 8.18
N PHE A 528 0.23 60.85 9.22
CA PHE A 528 -1.23 60.85 9.19
C PHE A 528 -1.70 62.28 9.18
N LYS A 529 -2.19 62.73 8.02
CA LYS A 529 -2.87 64.02 7.93
C LYS A 529 -4.31 63.78 8.41
N GLU A 530 -4.53 64.07 9.69
CA GLU A 530 -5.88 64.12 10.24
C GLU A 530 -6.55 65.40 9.73
N THR A 531 -7.43 65.31 8.80
CA THR A 531 -8.24 66.43 8.33
C THR A 531 -9.40 66.58 9.31
N LYS A 532 -9.31 67.56 10.19
CA LYS A 532 -10.41 67.89 11.07
C LYS A 532 -11.35 68.80 10.29
N GLU A 533 -12.48 68.32 9.91
CA GLU A 533 -13.56 69.12 9.31
C GLU A 533 -14.34 69.75 10.49
N ASP A 534 -14.17 71.06 10.68
CA ASP A 534 -15.01 71.81 11.61
C ASP A 534 -16.19 72.42 10.80
N ASP A 535 -17.38 72.11 11.18
CA ASP A 535 -18.59 72.65 10.61
C ASP A 535 -18.67 74.16 10.91
N ILE A 536 -18.63 75.01 9.83
CA ILE A 536 -18.61 76.48 9.97
C ILE A 536 -19.97 76.98 10.45
N TRP A 537 -21.08 76.34 10.15
CA TRP A 537 -22.44 76.81 10.42
C TRP A 537 -22.81 76.81 11.94
N ASP A 538 -22.21 75.98 12.76
CA ASP A 538 -22.40 75.92 14.23
C ASP A 538 -21.29 76.64 15.01
N SER A 539 -20.44 77.39 14.27
CA SER A 539 -19.36 78.11 14.92
C SER A 539 -19.92 79.32 15.67
N PRO A 540 -19.34 79.74 16.78
CA PRO A 540 -19.75 80.96 17.50
C PRO A 540 -19.77 82.16 16.62
N LEU A 541 -18.90 82.30 15.61
CA LEU A 541 -18.84 83.41 14.66
C LEU A 541 -20.07 83.44 13.73
N ALA A 542 -20.52 82.27 13.22
CA ALA A 542 -21.72 82.15 12.44
C ALA A 542 -22.97 82.61 13.22
N TYR A 543 -23.04 82.19 14.47
CA TYR A 543 -24.13 82.59 15.38
C TYR A 543 -24.14 84.11 15.64
N ILE A 544 -22.98 84.70 15.93
CA ILE A 544 -22.85 86.14 16.12
C ILE A 544 -23.28 86.94 14.86
N LEU A 545 -22.82 86.48 13.66
CA LEU A 545 -23.23 87.15 12.39
C LEU A 545 -24.72 87.00 12.14
N PHE A 546 -25.32 85.89 12.43
CA PHE A 546 -26.76 85.67 12.28
C PHE A 546 -27.54 86.59 13.25
N ALA A 547 -27.16 86.68 14.51
CA ALA A 547 -27.76 87.57 15.49
C ALA A 547 -27.61 89.08 15.06
N LEU A 548 -26.44 89.43 14.54
CA LEU A 548 -26.15 90.80 14.03
C LEU A 548 -27.02 91.13 12.85
N PHE A 549 -27.21 90.22 11.87
CA PHE A 549 -28.09 90.49 10.72
C PHE A 549 -29.55 90.60 11.16
N ILE A 550 -30.05 89.80 12.09
CA ILE A 550 -31.42 89.91 12.62
C ILE A 550 -31.61 91.26 13.34
N THR A 551 -30.65 91.69 14.16
CA THR A 551 -30.70 92.93 14.89
C THR A 551 -30.64 94.10 13.93
N LEU A 552 -29.80 94.06 12.86
CA LEU A 552 -29.68 95.09 11.83
C LEU A 552 -30.95 95.16 11.03
N GLU A 553 -31.55 94.09 10.65
CA GLU A 553 -32.84 94.01 9.98
C GLU A 553 -33.94 94.68 10.84
N TRP A 554 -33.99 94.35 12.13
CA TRP A 554 -34.96 94.92 13.05
C TRP A 554 -34.76 96.43 13.21
N ILE A 555 -33.53 96.94 13.33
CA ILE A 555 -33.18 98.37 13.38
C ILE A 555 -33.62 99.07 12.06
N MET A 556 -33.30 98.47 10.89
CA MET A 556 -33.67 98.98 9.59
C MET A 556 -35.19 99.09 9.44
N ARG A 557 -35.94 98.06 9.82
CA ARG A 557 -37.41 98.11 9.83
C ARG A 557 -37.95 99.18 10.72
N LYS A 558 -37.34 99.43 11.91
CA LYS A 558 -37.73 100.48 12.84
C LYS A 558 -37.39 101.92 12.31
N VAL A 559 -36.23 102.11 11.74
CA VAL A 559 -35.76 103.41 11.17
C VAL A 559 -36.59 103.81 9.97
N TYR A 560 -36.90 102.90 9.06
CA TYR A 560 -37.65 103.17 7.84
C TYR A 560 -39.16 103.00 7.99
N ARG A 561 -39.69 102.83 9.21
CA ARG A 561 -41.13 102.66 9.49
C ARG A 561 -41.79 101.62 8.60
N MET A 562 -41.11 100.59 8.17
CA MET A 562 -41.70 99.42 7.56
C MET A 562 -42.25 98.48 8.65
N LEU A 563 -43.54 98.34 8.64
CA LEU A 563 -44.23 97.43 9.53
C LEU A 563 -43.92 96.00 9.15
#